data_b7c40b9b53d309375c3346f34a9ec0ae
#
_entry.id   b7c40b9b53d309375c3346f34a9ec0ae
#
_cell.length_a   1.000
_cell.length_b   1.000
_cell.length_c   1.000
_cell.angle_alpha   90.00
_cell.angle_beta   90.00
_cell.angle_gamma   90.00
#
_symmetry.space_group_name_H-M   'P 1'
#
loop_
_entity.id
_entity.type
_entity.pdbx_description
1 polymer ?
#
loop_
_entity_poly.entity_id
_entity_poly.type
_entity_poly.pdbx_seq_one_letter_code
_entity_poly.pdbx_strand_id
1 'polypeptide(L)'
;MGACVYNEWHRTPPIQIGRLQRYAVETVLVRDGGAALFTRAPRSGKRVACVGAGPASLAAAGYLALEGVEVTLYEKRKLAGGLNTTGVAPYKMHVEGSLLEVDFIRSLGVTLYQGVEVGKDVTPADLLRDHDAVFLGIGLGADASLGLPNETGPGVVGATAWIEGMKLDPRFSLDGVRQAVVIGGC
;
A
#
# COMPACT_ATOMS: atom_id res chain seq x y z
N MET A 1 -21.05 2.97 2.64
CA MET A 1 -22.16 2.88 3.61
C MET A 1 -23.45 3.52 3.11
N GLY A 2 -23.41 4.46 2.16
CA GLY A 2 -24.61 5.10 1.60
C GLY A 2 -25.66 4.17 0.98
N ALA A 3 -25.24 3.01 0.47
CA ALA A 3 -26.14 2.00 -0.10
C ALA A 3 -26.69 0.99 0.91
N CYS A 4 -26.40 1.13 2.20
CA CYS A 4 -26.96 0.24 3.23
C CYS A 4 -28.43 0.53 3.44
N VAL A 5 -29.28 -0.50 3.38
CA VAL A 5 -30.73 -0.38 3.61
C VAL A 5 -31.09 0.30 4.93
N TYR A 6 -30.30 0.10 5.98
CA TYR A 6 -30.51 0.76 7.28
C TYR A 6 -30.21 2.27 7.26
N ASN A 7 -29.49 2.76 6.26
CA ASN A 7 -29.21 4.18 6.12
C ASN A 7 -30.48 4.99 5.80
N GLU A 8 -31.45 4.40 5.12
CA GLU A 8 -32.73 5.01 4.75
C GLU A 8 -33.77 4.94 5.89
N TRP A 9 -33.63 3.98 6.81
CA TRP A 9 -34.62 3.75 7.85
C TRP A 9 -34.45 4.62 9.10
N HIS A 10 -33.34 5.35 9.22
CA HIS A 10 -33.04 6.28 10.33
C HIS A 10 -33.20 5.72 11.77
N ARG A 11 -33.48 4.43 11.94
CA ARG A 11 -33.75 3.78 13.22
C ARG A 11 -32.58 2.99 13.78
N THR A 12 -31.66 2.60 12.90
CA THR A 12 -30.47 1.83 13.23
C THR A 12 -29.27 2.37 12.48
N PRO A 13 -28.07 2.40 13.09
CA PRO A 13 -26.88 2.82 12.38
C PRO A 13 -26.59 1.86 11.22
N PRO A 14 -26.04 2.35 10.11
CA PRO A 14 -25.68 1.50 8.97
C PRO A 14 -24.66 0.46 9.35
N ILE A 15 -24.74 -0.72 8.72
CA ILE A 15 -23.77 -1.81 8.93
C ILE A 15 -22.37 -1.32 8.58
N GLN A 16 -21.43 -1.52 9.50
CA GLN A 16 -20.04 -1.11 9.35
C GLN A 16 -19.26 -2.13 8.51
N ILE A 17 -19.62 -2.26 7.22
CA ILE A 17 -19.10 -3.28 6.31
C ILE A 17 -17.57 -3.25 6.26
N GLY A 18 -16.95 -2.07 6.15
CA GLY A 18 -15.50 -1.95 6.13
C GLY A 18 -14.82 -2.47 7.41
N ARG A 19 -15.44 -2.26 8.58
CA ARG A 19 -14.93 -2.80 9.85
C ARG A 19 -15.07 -4.32 9.93
N LEU A 20 -16.17 -4.86 9.39
CA LEU A 20 -16.37 -6.31 9.33
C LEU A 20 -15.38 -6.99 8.40
N GLN A 21 -15.12 -6.39 7.23
CA GLN A 21 -14.10 -6.88 6.30
C GLN A 21 -12.72 -6.86 6.95
N ARG A 22 -12.35 -5.74 7.57
CA ARG A 22 -11.09 -5.62 8.29
C ARG A 22 -10.96 -6.67 9.39
N TYR A 23 -11.98 -6.83 10.23
CA TYR A 23 -11.99 -7.83 11.30
C TYR A 23 -11.76 -9.25 10.75
N ALA A 24 -12.46 -9.62 9.69
CA ALA A 24 -12.32 -10.94 9.07
C ALA A 24 -10.89 -11.17 8.56
N VAL A 25 -10.35 -10.22 7.81
CA VAL A 25 -8.99 -10.31 7.24
C VAL A 25 -7.93 -10.36 8.35
N GLU A 26 -7.94 -9.39 9.27
CA GLU A 26 -6.96 -9.33 10.37
C GLU A 26 -7.01 -10.58 11.25
N THR A 27 -8.22 -11.09 11.56
CA THR A 27 -8.38 -12.31 12.37
C THR A 27 -7.70 -13.51 11.72
N VAL A 28 -7.87 -13.68 10.42
CA VAL A 28 -7.25 -14.80 9.68
C VAL A 28 -5.74 -14.60 9.56
N LEU A 29 -5.29 -13.41 9.17
CA LEU A 29 -3.86 -13.14 8.98
C LEU A 29 -3.07 -13.25 10.29
N VAL A 30 -3.63 -12.79 11.41
CA VAL A 30 -2.99 -12.91 12.73
C VAL A 30 -2.96 -14.35 13.22
N ARG A 31 -4.03 -15.13 12.97
CA ARG A 31 -4.16 -16.50 13.48
C ARG A 31 -3.20 -17.48 12.80
N ASP A 32 -3.09 -17.43 11.46
CA ASP A 32 -2.39 -18.43 10.66
C ASP A 32 -1.69 -17.86 9.41
N GLY A 33 -1.60 -16.54 9.29
CA GLY A 33 -1.00 -15.87 8.14
C GLY A 33 -1.77 -16.04 6.82
N GLY A 34 -2.96 -16.64 6.88
CA GLY A 34 -3.78 -16.89 5.70
C GLY A 34 -3.25 -17.98 4.75
N ALA A 35 -2.17 -18.67 5.10
CA ALA A 35 -1.49 -19.61 4.22
C ALA A 35 -2.39 -20.77 3.74
N ALA A 36 -3.34 -21.20 4.58
CA ALA A 36 -4.25 -22.29 4.25
C ALA A 36 -5.46 -21.88 3.38
N LEU A 37 -5.65 -20.59 3.10
CA LEU A 37 -6.81 -20.11 2.34
C LEU A 37 -6.73 -20.39 0.85
N PHE A 38 -5.53 -20.54 0.32
CA PHE A 38 -5.30 -20.63 -1.12
C PHE A 38 -4.37 -21.75 -1.47
N THR A 39 -4.65 -22.41 -2.60
CA THR A 39 -3.78 -23.41 -3.20
C THR A 39 -3.17 -22.81 -4.46
N ARG A 40 -1.85 -22.80 -4.54
CA ARG A 40 -1.15 -22.33 -5.74
C ARG A 40 -1.25 -23.37 -6.86
N ALA A 41 -1.43 -22.89 -8.08
CA ALA A 41 -1.27 -23.70 -9.27
C ALA A 41 0.19 -24.20 -9.43
N PRO A 42 0.42 -25.28 -10.20
CA PRO A 42 1.76 -25.70 -10.58
C PRO A 42 2.54 -24.56 -11.25
N ARG A 43 3.87 -24.57 -11.11
CA ARG A 43 4.72 -23.56 -11.73
C ARG A 43 4.48 -23.46 -13.24
N SER A 44 4.14 -22.26 -13.71
CA SER A 44 3.91 -21.97 -15.13
C SER A 44 5.21 -21.83 -15.95
N GLY A 45 6.35 -21.69 -15.28
CA GLY A 45 7.62 -21.32 -15.90
C GLY A 45 7.73 -19.86 -16.32
N LYS A 46 6.70 -19.05 -16.04
CA LYS A 46 6.67 -17.61 -16.35
C LYS A 46 7.17 -16.78 -15.17
N ARG A 47 7.85 -15.68 -15.48
CA ARG A 47 8.40 -14.73 -14.50
C ARG A 47 7.87 -13.33 -14.77
N VAL A 48 7.41 -12.66 -13.73
CA VAL A 48 6.90 -11.28 -13.81
C VAL A 48 7.61 -10.41 -12.78
N ALA A 49 8.12 -9.26 -13.22
CA ALA A 49 8.59 -8.20 -12.33
C ALA A 49 7.45 -7.19 -12.07
N CYS A 50 7.29 -6.77 -10.82
CA CYS A 50 6.43 -5.66 -10.47
C CYS A 50 7.27 -4.50 -9.93
N VAL A 51 7.08 -3.30 -10.47
CA VAL A 51 7.76 -2.08 -10.04
C VAL A 51 6.86 -1.33 -9.07
N GLY A 52 7.32 -1.18 -7.84
CA GLY A 52 6.55 -0.71 -6.69
C GLY A 52 5.85 -1.88 -5.98
N ALA A 53 5.71 -1.76 -4.66
CA ALA A 53 4.99 -2.72 -3.81
C ALA A 53 3.80 -2.07 -3.09
N GLY A 54 3.07 -1.22 -3.81
CA GLY A 54 1.79 -0.67 -3.37
C GLY A 54 0.63 -1.65 -3.61
N PRO A 55 -0.60 -1.28 -3.24
CA PRO A 55 -1.78 -2.15 -3.31
C PRO A 55 -1.99 -2.79 -4.68
N ALA A 56 -1.78 -2.05 -5.77
CA ALA A 56 -1.95 -2.56 -7.13
C ALA A 56 -0.96 -3.68 -7.45
N SER A 57 0.33 -3.48 -7.14
CA SER A 57 1.36 -4.51 -7.36
C SER A 57 1.17 -5.70 -6.45
N LEU A 58 0.79 -5.49 -5.18
CA LEU A 58 0.54 -6.58 -4.23
C LEU A 58 -0.63 -7.45 -4.69
N ALA A 59 -1.72 -6.83 -5.16
CA ALA A 59 -2.86 -7.57 -5.70
C ALA A 59 -2.48 -8.37 -6.96
N ALA A 60 -1.78 -7.74 -7.91
CA ALA A 60 -1.30 -8.42 -9.12
C ALA A 60 -0.33 -9.56 -8.77
N ALA A 61 0.62 -9.30 -7.87
CA ALA A 61 1.61 -10.31 -7.45
C ALA A 61 0.97 -11.51 -6.78
N GLY A 62 0.00 -11.29 -5.87
CA GLY A 62 -0.72 -12.36 -5.20
C GLY A 62 -1.50 -13.22 -6.20
N TYR A 63 -2.24 -12.59 -7.09
CA TYR A 63 -3.01 -13.31 -8.11
C TYR A 63 -2.09 -14.12 -9.04
N LEU A 64 -1.05 -13.51 -9.57
CA LEU A 64 -0.08 -14.19 -10.45
C LEU A 64 0.63 -15.34 -9.74
N ALA A 65 1.01 -15.16 -8.47
CA ALA A 65 1.63 -16.22 -7.68
C ALA A 65 0.69 -17.42 -7.48
N LEU A 66 -0.62 -17.18 -7.27
CA LEU A 66 -1.62 -18.24 -7.20
C LEU A 66 -1.75 -19.01 -8.51
N GLU A 67 -1.60 -18.35 -9.65
CA GLU A 67 -1.57 -18.95 -11.00
C GLU A 67 -0.23 -19.62 -11.35
N GLY A 68 0.67 -19.76 -10.40
CA GLY A 68 1.94 -20.46 -10.57
C GLY A 68 3.04 -19.63 -11.27
N VAL A 69 2.84 -18.34 -11.46
CA VAL A 69 3.84 -17.41 -11.99
C VAL A 69 4.86 -17.08 -10.89
N GLU A 70 6.13 -17.00 -11.26
CA GLU A 70 7.19 -16.49 -10.38
C GLU A 70 7.17 -14.97 -10.41
N VAL A 71 6.94 -14.33 -9.25
CA VAL A 71 6.78 -12.89 -9.16
C VAL A 71 7.85 -12.27 -8.29
N THR A 72 8.46 -11.19 -8.79
CA THR A 72 9.43 -10.38 -8.06
C THR A 72 8.93 -8.93 -7.97
N LEU A 73 8.82 -8.41 -6.74
CA LEU A 73 8.49 -7.02 -6.44
C LEU A 73 9.77 -6.22 -6.16
N TYR A 74 9.88 -5.05 -6.76
CA TYR A 74 10.96 -4.08 -6.53
C TYR A 74 10.36 -2.82 -5.90
N GLU A 75 10.69 -2.54 -4.64
CA GLU A 75 10.18 -1.39 -3.90
C GLU A 75 11.33 -0.48 -3.47
N LYS A 76 11.27 0.80 -3.86
CA LYS A 76 12.31 1.78 -3.52
C LYS A 76 12.34 2.20 -2.06
N ARG A 77 11.20 2.11 -1.38
CA ARG A 77 11.10 2.43 0.06
C ARG A 77 11.57 1.27 0.92
N LYS A 78 11.90 1.58 2.17
CA LYS A 78 12.26 0.57 3.18
C LYS A 78 11.10 -0.31 3.59
N LEU A 79 9.86 0.19 3.46
CA LEU A 79 8.64 -0.53 3.76
C LEU A 79 7.76 -0.64 2.52
N ALA A 80 7.26 -1.83 2.26
CA ALA A 80 6.27 -2.10 1.24
C ALA A 80 4.86 -1.72 1.69
N GLY A 81 3.87 -1.84 0.81
CA GLY A 81 2.47 -1.52 1.05
C GLY A 81 2.03 -0.17 0.47
N GLY A 82 2.99 0.63 -0.04
CA GLY A 82 2.70 1.92 -0.67
C GLY A 82 1.94 2.86 0.27
N LEU A 83 0.93 3.57 -0.24
CA LEU A 83 0.15 4.53 0.56
C LEU A 83 -0.63 3.88 1.72
N ASN A 84 -0.96 2.60 1.68
CA ASN A 84 -1.54 1.91 2.83
C ASN A 84 -0.61 1.96 4.04
N THR A 85 0.69 1.79 3.82
CA THR A 85 1.70 1.89 4.86
C THR A 85 2.03 3.33 5.22
N THR A 86 2.16 4.23 4.23
CA THR A 86 2.75 5.56 4.44
C THR A 86 1.77 6.73 4.37
N GLY A 87 0.70 6.65 3.57
CA GLY A 87 -0.12 7.81 3.20
C GLY A 87 -1.56 7.80 3.69
N VAL A 88 -2.06 6.67 4.21
CA VAL A 88 -3.39 6.60 4.83
C VAL A 88 -3.27 6.95 6.30
N ALA A 89 -4.13 7.87 6.77
CA ALA A 89 -4.10 8.35 8.14
C ALA A 89 -4.15 7.22 9.18
N PRO A 90 -3.41 7.31 10.31
CA PRO A 90 -3.29 6.23 11.30
C PRO A 90 -4.63 5.74 11.85
N TYR A 91 -5.61 6.62 12.03
CA TYR A 91 -6.94 6.24 12.52
C TYR A 91 -7.77 5.41 11.51
N LYS A 92 -7.34 5.36 10.24
CA LYS A 92 -7.95 4.53 9.20
C LYS A 92 -7.20 3.21 9.01
N MET A 93 -5.87 3.28 8.95
CA MET A 93 -5.01 2.10 8.72
C MET A 93 -3.70 2.25 9.46
N HIS A 94 -3.42 1.31 10.36
CA HIS A 94 -2.14 1.19 11.03
C HIS A 94 -1.09 0.55 10.10
N VAL A 95 0.18 0.84 10.34
CA VAL A 95 1.30 0.30 9.56
C VAL A 95 1.33 -1.23 9.64
N GLU A 96 1.13 -1.76 10.83
CA GLU A 96 1.16 -3.20 11.10
C GLU A 96 0.12 -3.97 10.27
N GLY A 97 -1.09 -3.42 10.14
CA GLY A 97 -2.15 -4.03 9.32
C GLY A 97 -1.77 -4.09 7.83
N SER A 98 -1.14 -3.03 7.31
CA SER A 98 -0.63 -3.03 5.94
C SER A 98 0.51 -4.03 5.74
N LEU A 99 1.41 -4.14 6.71
CA LEU A 99 2.53 -5.08 6.63
C LEU A 99 2.09 -6.55 6.75
N LEU A 100 1.04 -6.85 7.52
CA LEU A 100 0.44 -8.18 7.55
C LEU A 100 -0.05 -8.61 6.16
N GLU A 101 -0.68 -7.71 5.41
CA GLU A 101 -1.09 -7.98 4.04
C GLU A 101 0.11 -8.21 3.11
N VAL A 102 1.19 -7.44 3.26
CA VAL A 102 2.45 -7.65 2.52
C VAL A 102 3.03 -9.02 2.82
N ASP A 103 3.10 -9.42 4.09
CA ASP A 103 3.64 -10.71 4.50
C ASP A 103 2.77 -11.87 4.00
N PHE A 104 1.47 -11.71 3.98
CA PHE A 104 0.56 -12.67 3.34
C PHE A 104 0.92 -12.86 1.85
N ILE A 105 1.07 -11.79 1.08
CA ILE A 105 1.46 -11.89 -0.34
C ILE A 105 2.82 -12.57 -0.51
N ARG A 106 3.79 -12.26 0.36
CA ARG A 106 5.09 -12.95 0.35
C ARG A 106 4.96 -14.44 0.67
N SER A 107 4.07 -14.83 1.57
CA SER A 107 3.81 -16.24 1.91
C SER A 107 3.29 -17.05 0.73
N LEU A 108 2.70 -16.41 -0.28
CA LEU A 108 2.33 -17.03 -1.55
C LEU A 108 3.53 -17.31 -2.48
N GLY A 109 4.75 -17.04 -2.03
CA GLY A 109 6.00 -17.29 -2.76
C GLY A 109 6.43 -16.12 -3.65
N VAL A 110 5.93 -14.92 -3.39
CA VAL A 110 6.38 -13.67 -4.03
C VAL A 110 7.71 -13.23 -3.43
N THR A 111 8.68 -12.93 -4.27
CA THR A 111 9.96 -12.33 -3.87
C THR A 111 9.81 -10.82 -3.77
N LEU A 112 10.27 -10.21 -2.66
CA LEU A 112 10.20 -8.77 -2.45
C LEU A 112 11.59 -8.21 -2.14
N TYR A 113 12.04 -7.28 -2.98
CA TYR A 113 13.23 -6.46 -2.75
C TYR A 113 12.81 -5.05 -2.32
N GLN A 114 13.16 -4.68 -1.09
CA GLN A 114 12.92 -3.35 -0.52
C GLN A 114 14.21 -2.52 -0.54
N GLY A 115 14.06 -1.21 -0.70
CA GLY A 115 15.19 -0.28 -0.86
C GLY A 115 15.85 -0.36 -2.24
N VAL A 116 15.17 -0.95 -3.23
CA VAL A 116 15.67 -1.12 -4.61
C VAL A 116 14.85 -0.23 -5.56
N GLU A 117 15.48 0.76 -6.14
CA GLU A 117 14.87 1.72 -7.06
C GLU A 117 15.13 1.33 -8.52
N VAL A 118 14.06 1.01 -9.23
CA VAL A 118 14.15 0.73 -10.67
C VAL A 118 14.46 2.04 -11.42
N GLY A 119 15.43 1.98 -12.30
CA GLY A 119 16.01 3.13 -12.96
C GLY A 119 17.29 3.64 -12.32
N LYS A 120 17.63 3.14 -11.12
CA LYS A 120 18.86 3.48 -10.42
C LYS A 120 19.66 2.24 -10.04
N ASP A 121 19.07 1.33 -9.25
CA ASP A 121 19.74 0.12 -8.75
C ASP A 121 19.54 -1.07 -9.69
N VAL A 122 18.41 -1.12 -10.40
CA VAL A 122 18.06 -2.08 -11.44
C VAL A 122 17.51 -1.33 -12.64
N THR A 123 17.99 -1.65 -13.85
CA THR A 123 17.52 -0.97 -15.04
C THR A 123 16.23 -1.57 -15.61
N PRO A 124 15.39 -0.81 -16.32
CA PRO A 124 14.25 -1.38 -17.05
C PRO A 124 14.67 -2.46 -18.07
N ALA A 125 15.85 -2.32 -18.67
CA ALA A 125 16.39 -3.31 -19.60
C ALA A 125 16.70 -4.66 -18.91
N ASP A 126 17.23 -4.61 -17.68
CA ASP A 126 17.45 -5.83 -16.89
C ASP A 126 16.13 -6.52 -16.55
N LEU A 127 15.10 -5.76 -16.18
CA LEU A 127 13.78 -6.33 -15.90
C LEU A 127 13.19 -7.02 -17.14
N LEU A 128 13.28 -6.40 -18.31
CA LEU A 128 12.77 -6.94 -19.57
C LEU A 128 13.59 -8.15 -20.06
N ARG A 129 14.87 -8.22 -19.74
CA ARG A 129 15.72 -9.37 -20.06
C ARG A 129 15.40 -10.59 -19.18
N ASP A 130 15.17 -10.33 -17.89
CA ASP A 130 15.10 -11.37 -16.86
C ASP A 130 13.68 -11.86 -16.57
N HIS A 131 12.64 -11.19 -17.10
CA HIS A 131 11.24 -11.51 -16.89
C HIS A 131 10.45 -11.52 -18.19
N ASP A 132 9.39 -12.32 -18.25
CA ASP A 132 8.49 -12.41 -19.39
C ASP A 132 7.58 -11.16 -19.51
N ALA A 133 7.31 -10.48 -18.39
CA ALA A 133 6.53 -9.25 -18.36
C ALA A 133 6.92 -8.35 -17.16
N VAL A 134 6.63 -7.07 -17.29
CA VAL A 134 6.82 -6.07 -16.23
C VAL A 134 5.50 -5.37 -15.94
N PHE A 135 5.08 -5.37 -14.68
CA PHE A 135 3.92 -4.66 -14.19
C PHE A 135 4.35 -3.36 -13.51
N LEU A 136 3.81 -2.22 -13.96
CA LEU A 136 4.11 -0.90 -13.40
C LEU A 136 3.04 -0.50 -12.37
N GLY A 137 3.33 -0.70 -11.09
CA GLY A 137 2.47 -0.32 -9.97
C GLY A 137 3.08 0.80 -9.12
N ILE A 138 3.64 1.81 -9.77
CA ILE A 138 4.44 2.89 -9.16
C ILE A 138 3.62 3.93 -8.39
N GLY A 139 2.29 3.89 -8.52
CA GLY A 139 1.38 4.85 -7.90
C GLY A 139 1.43 6.23 -8.53
N LEU A 140 0.86 7.23 -7.85
CA LEU A 140 0.78 8.61 -8.34
C LEU A 140 1.98 9.48 -7.95
N GLY A 141 2.85 8.99 -7.07
CA GLY A 141 4.01 9.76 -6.60
C GLY A 141 3.68 10.72 -5.44
N ALA A 142 4.33 11.88 -5.45
CA ALA A 142 4.14 12.94 -4.47
C ALA A 142 2.81 13.68 -4.69
N ASP A 143 2.43 14.50 -3.69
CA ASP A 143 1.27 15.38 -3.80
C ASP A 143 1.41 16.33 -5.01
N ALA A 144 0.29 16.62 -5.67
CA ALA A 144 0.26 17.55 -6.79
C ALA A 144 0.55 18.99 -6.34
N SER A 145 1.36 19.69 -7.11
CA SER A 145 1.56 21.14 -6.92
C SER A 145 0.31 21.91 -7.33
N LEU A 146 -0.04 22.92 -6.54
CA LEU A 146 -1.12 23.86 -6.84
C LEU A 146 -0.65 25.04 -7.67
N GLY A 147 0.68 25.23 -7.83
CA GLY A 147 1.30 26.35 -8.52
C GLY A 147 1.15 27.68 -7.79
N LEU A 148 0.98 27.64 -6.46
CA LEU A 148 0.81 28.86 -5.65
C LEU A 148 2.16 29.49 -5.26
N PRO A 149 2.23 30.81 -5.09
CA PRO A 149 3.40 31.45 -4.53
C PRO A 149 3.75 30.86 -3.16
N ASN A 150 5.04 30.63 -2.92
CA ASN A 150 5.57 30.06 -1.66
C ASN A 150 5.08 28.64 -1.32
N GLU A 151 4.56 27.88 -2.24
CA GLU A 151 4.10 26.50 -2.04
C GLU A 151 5.19 25.57 -1.47
N THR A 152 6.45 25.89 -1.70
CA THR A 152 7.61 25.18 -1.14
C THR A 152 8.26 25.91 0.04
N GLY A 153 7.58 26.93 0.58
CA GLY A 153 8.08 27.74 1.69
C GLY A 153 8.11 27.00 3.03
N PRO A 154 8.79 27.56 4.03
CA PRO A 154 8.83 26.99 5.37
C PRO A 154 7.42 26.78 5.95
N GLY A 155 7.17 25.60 6.51
CA GLY A 155 5.87 25.24 7.09
C GLY A 155 4.82 24.77 6.09
N VAL A 156 5.13 24.76 4.79
CA VAL A 156 4.27 24.15 3.76
C VAL A 156 4.73 22.71 3.54
N VAL A 157 3.82 21.76 3.66
CA VAL A 157 4.12 20.34 3.53
C VAL A 157 2.97 19.61 2.84
N GLY A 158 3.31 18.68 1.96
CA GLY A 158 2.32 17.82 1.32
C GLY A 158 1.68 16.84 2.29
N ALA A 159 0.40 16.54 2.10
CA ALA A 159 -0.38 15.71 3.00
C ALA A 159 0.19 14.28 3.12
N THR A 160 0.67 13.70 2.01
CA THR A 160 1.25 12.34 2.02
C THR A 160 2.55 12.31 2.83
N ALA A 161 3.42 13.32 2.66
CA ALA A 161 4.66 13.43 3.44
C ALA A 161 4.39 13.67 4.92
N TRP A 162 3.39 14.49 5.24
CA TRP A 162 2.95 14.72 6.62
C TRP A 162 2.45 13.44 7.29
N ILE A 163 1.59 12.70 6.61
CA ILE A 163 1.05 11.43 7.13
C ILE A 163 2.16 10.39 7.28
N GLU A 164 3.08 10.32 6.32
CA GLU A 164 4.25 9.43 6.42
C GLU A 164 5.10 9.75 7.65
N GLY A 165 5.41 11.01 7.89
CA GLY A 165 6.11 11.46 9.10
C GLY A 165 5.37 11.06 10.37
N MET A 166 4.06 11.32 10.43
CA MET A 166 3.21 10.95 11.58
C MET A 166 3.21 9.44 11.86
N LYS A 167 3.28 8.62 10.81
CA LYS A 167 3.22 7.14 10.93
C LYS A 167 4.57 6.51 11.24
N LEU A 168 5.65 7.05 10.70
CA LEU A 168 6.94 6.35 10.63
C LEU A 168 8.08 7.05 11.38
N ASP A 169 7.98 8.35 11.66
CA ASP A 169 9.01 9.04 12.43
C ASP A 169 8.64 9.10 13.91
N PRO A 170 9.35 8.39 14.79
CA PRO A 170 9.08 8.42 16.22
C PRO A 170 9.33 9.79 16.85
N ARG A 171 10.02 10.70 16.16
CA ARG A 171 10.28 12.08 16.59
C ARG A 171 9.22 13.06 16.10
N PHE A 172 8.23 12.58 15.34
CA PHE A 172 7.16 13.44 14.85
C PHE A 172 6.42 14.08 16.02
N SER A 173 6.38 15.41 16.04
CA SER A 173 5.73 16.19 17.09
C SER A 173 4.98 17.36 16.48
N LEU A 174 3.91 17.77 17.16
CA LEU A 174 3.16 18.99 16.88
C LEU A 174 3.55 20.14 17.81
N ASP A 175 4.60 19.97 18.59
CA ASP A 175 5.07 21.01 19.52
C ASP A 175 5.39 22.29 18.76
N GLY A 176 4.85 23.40 19.26
CA GLY A 176 4.99 24.70 18.63
C GLY A 176 4.01 25.01 17.50
N VAL A 177 3.25 24.02 17.00
CA VAL A 177 2.18 24.27 16.02
C VAL A 177 0.95 24.84 16.72
N ARG A 178 0.62 26.11 16.45
CA ARG A 178 -0.55 26.78 17.03
C ARG A 178 -1.74 26.81 16.08
N GLN A 179 -1.46 26.84 14.81
CA GLN A 179 -2.48 26.90 13.75
C GLN A 179 -2.01 26.09 12.56
N ALA A 180 -2.93 25.42 11.91
CA ALA A 180 -2.72 24.73 10.64
C ALA A 180 -3.85 25.08 9.66
N VAL A 181 -3.50 25.25 8.41
CA VAL A 181 -4.45 25.43 7.31
C VAL A 181 -4.32 24.22 6.39
N VAL A 182 -5.44 23.57 6.07
CA VAL A 182 -5.49 22.46 5.14
C VAL A 182 -6.17 22.94 3.86
N ILE A 183 -5.47 22.76 2.74
CA ILE A 183 -5.99 23.08 1.41
C ILE A 183 -6.37 21.78 0.73
N GLY A 184 -7.64 21.65 0.37
CA GLY A 184 -8.22 20.39 -0.10
C GLY A 184 -8.78 19.55 1.05
N GLY A 185 -9.31 18.41 0.71
CA GLY A 185 -9.93 17.47 1.66
C GLY A 185 -11.17 16.83 1.05
N CYS A 186 -11.20 15.53 0.93
CA CYS A 186 -12.31 14.71 0.51
C CYS A 186 -12.47 13.51 1.46
#